data_01f40e41bd8c325ce37100ff481fb44b
#
_entry.id   01f40e41bd8c325ce37100ff481fb44b
#
_cell.length_a   1.000
_cell.length_b   1.000
_cell.length_c   1.000
_cell.angle_alpha   90.00
_cell.angle_beta   90.00
_cell.angle_gamma   90.00
#
_symmetry.space_group_name_H-M   'P 1'
#
loop_
_entity.id
_entity.type
_entity.pdbx_description
1 polymer ?
#
loop_
_entity_poly.entity_id
_entity_poly.type
_entity_poly.pdbx_seq_one_letter_code
_entity_poly.pdbx_strand_id
1 'polypeptide(L)'
;IVGEECVWRNMLLKLGYTEKEVGEFIAGPAFLAWWEMNNLEGWGGPLPLSWYDRQEKLQKQILARMKQLDMHPVLPGYCGMVPHDAKQKLGLNVADAGLWNGFQRPANLLPTDARFAEIATLYYNELTKLFGKADYYSMDPFHESNDDPSIDYAKAGEAMMQAMKRVNPRAVWVIQGWTENPRPQMVDGMKSGDLLVLDLFSECRPMFGIPSIWKRDEGYKQHEWLFCLLENFGANVGLHGRMDQLLDNFYVPKNHCKGIGFTMEGSENNPVMFELMSELPWRPEKFTKEDWIRNYVKARYGISFGQKLVRHI
;
A
#
# COMPACT_ATOMS: atom_id res chain seq x y z
N ILE A 1 7.75 -1.04 -3.44
CA ILE A 1 8.12 -2.47 -3.63
C ILE A 1 9.48 -2.53 -4.29
N VAL A 2 10.39 -3.35 -3.76
CA VAL A 2 11.75 -3.50 -4.32
C VAL A 2 11.68 -3.86 -5.81
N GLY A 3 12.34 -3.07 -6.67
CA GLY A 3 12.44 -3.34 -8.11
C GLY A 3 11.28 -2.85 -8.97
N GLU A 4 10.29 -2.15 -8.42
CA GLU A 4 9.20 -1.56 -9.21
C GLU A 4 9.74 -0.54 -10.21
N GLU A 5 10.73 0.24 -9.83
CA GLU A 5 11.42 1.20 -10.69
C GLU A 5 12.06 0.55 -11.93
N CYS A 6 12.44 -0.73 -11.85
CA CYS A 6 12.93 -1.49 -13.01
C CYS A 6 11.83 -1.71 -14.04
N VAL A 7 10.60 -1.99 -13.60
CA VAL A 7 9.42 -2.14 -14.45
C VAL A 7 9.13 -0.83 -15.17
N TRP A 8 9.09 0.26 -14.41
CA TRP A 8 8.83 1.60 -14.93
C TRP A 8 9.87 2.05 -15.95
N ARG A 9 11.16 1.86 -15.65
CA ARG A 9 12.24 2.17 -16.58
C ARG A 9 12.04 1.42 -17.90
N ASN A 10 11.83 0.10 -17.85
CA ASN A 10 11.65 -0.71 -19.06
C ASN A 10 10.42 -0.29 -19.86
N MET A 11 9.31 0.01 -19.19
CA MET A 11 8.08 0.49 -19.82
C MET A 11 8.29 1.85 -20.51
N LEU A 12 8.86 2.82 -19.80
CA LEU A 12 9.05 4.17 -20.32
C LEU A 12 10.00 4.22 -21.53
N LEU A 13 11.08 3.45 -21.50
CA LEU A 13 11.97 3.29 -22.67
C LEU A 13 11.23 2.76 -23.89
N LYS A 14 10.30 1.82 -23.71
CA LYS A 14 9.45 1.31 -24.81
C LYS A 14 8.41 2.30 -25.30
N LEU A 15 7.99 3.23 -24.44
CA LEU A 15 7.12 4.36 -24.80
C LEU A 15 7.87 5.49 -25.48
N GLY A 16 9.20 5.39 -25.65
CA GLY A 16 10.02 6.39 -26.35
C GLY A 16 10.63 7.46 -25.44
N TYR A 17 10.62 7.26 -24.14
CA TYR A 17 11.42 8.08 -23.22
C TYR A 17 12.89 7.69 -23.33
N THR A 18 13.77 8.66 -23.14
CA THR A 18 15.22 8.45 -23.03
C THR A 18 15.60 8.07 -21.60
N GLU A 19 16.80 7.49 -21.41
CA GLU A 19 17.33 7.22 -20.07
C GLU A 19 17.39 8.47 -19.19
N LYS A 20 17.68 9.62 -19.79
CA LYS A 20 17.69 10.91 -19.07
C LYS A 20 16.30 11.25 -18.55
N GLU A 21 15.28 11.19 -19.38
CA GLU A 21 13.89 11.50 -19.01
C GLU A 21 13.35 10.51 -17.98
N VAL A 22 13.70 9.21 -18.10
CA VAL A 22 13.39 8.21 -17.08
C VAL A 22 14.03 8.58 -15.73
N GLY A 23 15.27 9.03 -15.72
CA GLY A 23 15.97 9.49 -14.52
C GLY A 23 15.40 10.79 -13.94
N GLU A 24 14.77 11.62 -14.76
CA GLU A 24 14.06 12.82 -14.33
C GLU A 24 12.67 12.51 -13.75
N PHE A 25 12.10 11.36 -14.07
CA PHE A 25 10.81 10.90 -13.56
C PHE A 25 10.94 10.05 -12.28
N ILE A 26 11.82 9.05 -12.27
CA ILE A 26 11.99 8.16 -11.13
C ILE A 26 12.78 8.87 -10.03
N ALA A 27 12.21 8.90 -8.81
CA ALA A 27 12.87 9.52 -7.67
C ALA A 27 14.13 8.75 -7.21
N GLY A 28 15.00 9.46 -6.52
CA GLY A 28 16.18 8.85 -5.89
C GLY A 28 15.85 7.96 -4.70
N PRO A 29 16.82 7.22 -4.16
CA PRO A 29 16.58 6.15 -3.19
C PRO A 29 15.87 6.60 -1.91
N ALA A 30 16.16 7.81 -1.44
CA ALA A 30 15.54 8.35 -0.22
C ALA A 30 14.07 8.76 -0.40
N PHE A 31 13.61 8.90 -1.64
CA PHE A 31 12.26 9.37 -1.97
C PHE A 31 11.46 8.37 -2.80
N LEU A 32 12.02 7.19 -3.04
CA LEU A 32 11.43 6.18 -3.91
C LEU A 32 10.05 5.72 -3.41
N ALA A 33 9.88 5.56 -2.10
CA ALA A 33 8.60 5.17 -1.51
C ALA A 33 7.47 6.19 -1.80
N TRP A 34 7.76 7.48 -1.74
CA TRP A 34 6.77 8.52 -2.08
C TRP A 34 6.50 8.62 -3.58
N TRP A 35 7.50 8.31 -4.42
CA TRP A 35 7.32 8.17 -5.86
C TRP A 35 6.41 6.97 -6.19
N GLU A 36 6.63 5.80 -5.57
CA GLU A 36 5.79 4.61 -5.72
C GLU A 36 4.33 4.87 -5.30
N MET A 37 4.10 5.77 -4.34
CA MET A 37 2.77 6.24 -3.92
C MET A 37 2.18 7.35 -4.80
N ASN A 38 2.81 7.72 -5.92
CA ASN A 38 2.36 8.79 -6.81
C ASN A 38 2.36 10.19 -6.17
N ASN A 39 3.19 10.43 -5.16
CA ASN A 39 3.24 11.70 -4.43
C ASN A 39 4.24 12.72 -5.00
N LEU A 40 5.31 12.24 -5.60
CA LEU A 40 6.33 13.12 -6.22
C LEU A 40 7.04 12.41 -7.38
N GLU A 41 7.67 13.17 -8.26
CA GLU A 41 8.56 12.65 -9.29
C GLU A 41 9.94 13.29 -9.27
N GLY A 42 10.96 12.57 -9.74
CA GLY A 42 12.29 13.07 -10.07
C GLY A 42 13.17 13.56 -8.91
N TRP A 43 12.67 13.61 -7.69
CA TRP A 43 13.42 14.18 -6.57
C TRP A 43 14.55 13.25 -6.10
N GLY A 44 15.75 13.82 -5.95
CA GLY A 44 16.93 13.08 -5.44
C GLY A 44 17.51 12.05 -6.39
N GLY A 45 17.06 12.02 -7.65
CA GLY A 45 17.60 11.17 -8.72
C GLY A 45 18.77 11.82 -9.48
N PRO A 46 19.18 11.23 -10.61
CA PRO A 46 18.76 9.95 -11.14
C PRO A 46 19.36 8.73 -10.42
N LEU A 47 18.69 7.57 -10.54
CA LEU A 47 19.25 6.30 -10.08
C LEU A 47 20.35 5.84 -11.05
N PRO A 48 21.51 5.34 -10.56
CA PRO A 48 22.53 4.79 -11.43
C PRO A 48 22.09 3.45 -12.03
N LEU A 49 22.53 3.09 -13.22
CA LEU A 49 22.16 1.83 -13.89
C LEU A 49 22.39 0.59 -13.02
N SER A 50 23.49 0.59 -12.25
CA SER A 50 23.80 -0.51 -11.31
C SER A 50 22.77 -0.64 -10.17
N TRP A 51 21.96 0.39 -9.91
CA TRP A 51 20.85 0.30 -8.97
C TRP A 51 19.78 -0.67 -9.48
N TYR A 52 19.31 -0.47 -10.70
CA TYR A 52 18.27 -1.32 -11.32
C TYR A 52 18.68 -2.80 -11.31
N ASP A 53 19.93 -3.12 -11.70
CA ASP A 53 20.44 -4.49 -11.70
C ASP A 53 20.40 -5.12 -10.31
N ARG A 54 20.79 -4.34 -9.28
CA ARG A 54 20.79 -4.82 -7.89
C ARG A 54 19.37 -5.02 -7.34
N GLN A 55 18.46 -4.10 -7.63
CA GLN A 55 17.07 -4.20 -7.15
C GLN A 55 16.32 -5.34 -7.84
N GLU A 56 16.48 -5.52 -9.14
CA GLU A 56 15.92 -6.68 -9.86
C GLU A 56 16.41 -8.00 -9.23
N LYS A 57 17.70 -8.12 -9.00
CA LYS A 57 18.29 -9.32 -8.37
C LYS A 57 17.74 -9.53 -6.95
N LEU A 58 17.68 -8.47 -6.14
CA LEU A 58 17.17 -8.53 -4.78
C LEU A 58 15.71 -8.97 -4.77
N GLN A 59 14.86 -8.38 -5.60
CA GLN A 59 13.44 -8.75 -5.67
C GLN A 59 13.25 -10.22 -6.07
N LYS A 60 14.02 -10.73 -7.03
CA LYS A 60 13.98 -12.16 -7.39
C LYS A 60 14.35 -13.07 -6.19
N GLN A 61 15.33 -12.66 -5.39
CA GLN A 61 15.72 -13.41 -4.17
C GLN A 61 14.60 -13.36 -3.11
N ILE A 62 13.98 -12.19 -2.92
CA ILE A 62 12.84 -12.02 -1.99
C ILE A 62 11.69 -12.95 -2.41
N LEU A 63 11.28 -12.92 -3.69
CA LEU A 63 10.18 -13.74 -4.19
C LEU A 63 10.48 -15.23 -4.05
N ALA A 64 11.72 -15.65 -4.33
CA ALA A 64 12.14 -17.03 -4.13
C ALA A 64 12.06 -17.46 -2.66
N ARG A 65 12.44 -16.55 -1.73
CA ARG A 65 12.35 -16.81 -0.28
C ARG A 65 10.92 -16.83 0.21
N MET A 66 10.07 -15.91 -0.23
CA MET A 66 8.64 -15.91 0.08
C MET A 66 7.99 -17.23 -0.33
N LYS A 67 8.27 -17.72 -1.53
CA LYS A 67 7.77 -19.00 -2.01
C LYS A 67 8.18 -20.18 -1.09
N GLN A 68 9.43 -20.20 -0.60
CA GLN A 68 9.92 -21.22 0.32
C GLN A 68 9.20 -21.20 1.68
N LEU A 69 8.67 -20.04 2.06
CA LEU A 69 7.94 -19.82 3.32
C LEU A 69 6.42 -19.88 3.15
N ASP A 70 5.93 -20.34 1.98
CA ASP A 70 4.49 -20.38 1.63
C ASP A 70 3.80 -19.02 1.78
N MET A 71 4.53 -17.94 1.46
CA MET A 71 4.03 -16.57 1.47
C MET A 71 3.59 -16.16 0.06
N HIS A 72 2.48 -15.44 -0.01
CA HIS A 72 1.97 -14.87 -1.26
C HIS A 72 2.50 -13.44 -1.44
N PRO A 73 3.25 -13.15 -2.51
CA PRO A 73 3.68 -11.79 -2.77
C PRO A 73 2.52 -10.91 -3.24
N VAL A 74 2.51 -9.67 -2.78
CA VAL A 74 1.73 -8.59 -3.37
C VAL A 74 2.67 -7.80 -4.28
N LEU A 75 2.43 -7.83 -5.59
CA LEU A 75 3.21 -7.06 -6.57
C LEU A 75 2.52 -5.72 -6.88
N PRO A 76 3.24 -4.71 -7.37
CA PRO A 76 2.61 -3.45 -7.76
C PRO A 76 1.71 -3.65 -8.98
N GLY A 77 0.57 -2.98 -8.99
CA GLY A 77 -0.34 -2.93 -10.13
C GLY A 77 -0.33 -1.55 -10.79
N TYR A 78 -0.82 -1.48 -12.01
CA TYR A 78 -0.90 -0.23 -12.76
C TYR A 78 -2.23 0.47 -12.50
N CYS A 79 -2.18 1.69 -11.98
CA CYS A 79 -3.36 2.51 -11.67
C CYS A 79 -3.42 3.85 -12.43
N GLY A 80 -2.57 4.03 -13.45
CA GLY A 80 -2.61 5.22 -14.31
C GLY A 80 -1.48 6.22 -14.08
N MET A 81 -0.53 5.98 -13.18
CA MET A 81 0.63 6.85 -13.02
C MET A 81 1.40 6.98 -14.34
N VAL A 82 1.74 8.20 -14.73
CA VAL A 82 2.60 8.51 -15.87
C VAL A 82 3.40 9.78 -15.57
N PRO A 83 4.55 10.02 -16.24
CA PRO A 83 5.26 11.31 -16.11
C PRO A 83 4.32 12.49 -16.36
N HIS A 84 4.51 13.60 -15.64
CA HIS A 84 3.64 14.79 -15.78
C HIS A 84 3.63 15.37 -17.21
N ASP A 85 4.69 15.13 -17.98
CA ASP A 85 4.81 15.56 -19.38
C ASP A 85 4.17 14.60 -20.40
N ALA A 86 3.54 13.49 -19.95
CA ALA A 86 2.99 12.46 -20.83
C ALA A 86 1.93 12.98 -21.82
N LYS A 87 1.20 14.04 -21.45
CA LYS A 87 0.29 14.72 -22.38
C LYS A 87 1.03 15.28 -23.59
N GLN A 88 2.13 15.97 -23.36
CA GLN A 88 2.92 16.63 -24.40
C GLN A 88 3.71 15.61 -25.22
N LYS A 89 4.31 14.65 -24.55
CA LYS A 89 5.21 13.67 -25.19
C LYS A 89 4.47 12.55 -25.91
N LEU A 90 3.42 12.02 -25.30
CA LEU A 90 2.69 10.85 -25.80
C LEU A 90 1.29 11.14 -26.34
N GLY A 91 0.81 12.37 -26.18
CA GLY A 91 -0.55 12.75 -26.58
C GLY A 91 -1.64 12.10 -25.73
N LEU A 92 -1.34 11.74 -24.48
CA LEU A 92 -2.28 11.07 -23.58
C LEU A 92 -3.26 12.06 -22.95
N ASN A 93 -4.46 11.59 -22.67
CA ASN A 93 -5.43 12.33 -21.87
C ASN A 93 -5.16 12.04 -20.38
N VAL A 94 -4.53 13.02 -19.72
CA VAL A 94 -4.10 12.90 -18.31
C VAL A 94 -4.75 13.96 -17.46
N ALA A 95 -5.05 13.61 -16.21
CA ALA A 95 -5.35 14.57 -15.16
C ALA A 95 -4.04 15.02 -14.48
N ASP A 96 -3.90 16.33 -14.27
CA ASP A 96 -2.81 16.88 -13.48
C ASP A 96 -3.09 16.66 -12.00
N ALA A 97 -2.23 15.92 -11.33
CA ALA A 97 -2.36 15.64 -9.90
C ALA A 97 -1.89 16.81 -9.01
N GLY A 98 -1.37 17.88 -9.60
CA GLY A 98 -0.88 19.06 -8.88
C GLY A 98 0.39 18.81 -8.08
N LEU A 99 0.48 19.44 -6.91
CA LEU A 99 1.64 19.36 -6.03
C LEU A 99 1.30 18.58 -4.74
N TRP A 100 2.25 17.81 -4.26
CA TRP A 100 2.23 17.21 -2.94
C TRP A 100 3.32 17.85 -2.06
N ASN A 101 2.93 18.57 -1.02
CA ASN A 101 3.87 19.31 -0.17
C ASN A 101 4.91 20.16 -0.94
N GLY A 102 4.51 20.74 -2.06
CA GLY A 102 5.37 21.56 -2.93
C GLY A 102 6.18 20.79 -3.98
N PHE A 103 6.09 19.45 -4.00
CA PHE A 103 6.71 18.61 -5.02
C PHE A 103 5.76 18.34 -6.18
N GLN A 104 6.28 18.32 -7.41
CA GLN A 104 5.53 17.93 -8.60
C GLN A 104 5.11 16.46 -8.46
N ARG A 105 3.82 16.17 -8.62
CA ARG A 105 3.29 14.82 -8.71
C ARG A 105 3.38 14.29 -10.13
N PRO A 106 3.53 12.97 -10.33
CA PRO A 106 3.18 12.32 -11.59
C PRO A 106 1.77 12.67 -12.03
N ALA A 107 1.51 12.67 -13.33
CA ALA A 107 0.14 12.79 -13.84
C ALA A 107 -0.61 11.45 -13.76
N ASN A 108 -1.94 11.52 -13.81
CA ASN A 108 -2.80 10.35 -13.88
C ASN A 108 -3.36 10.18 -15.29
N LEU A 109 -2.97 9.12 -15.98
CA LEU A 109 -3.60 8.72 -17.23
C LEU A 109 -5.06 8.35 -16.96
N LEU A 110 -5.99 9.07 -17.59
CA LEU A 110 -7.39 8.82 -17.38
C LEU A 110 -7.80 7.44 -17.94
N PRO A 111 -8.55 6.64 -17.19
CA PRO A 111 -9.00 5.32 -17.66
C PRO A 111 -9.91 5.39 -18.91
N THR A 112 -10.47 6.56 -19.21
CA THR A 112 -11.24 6.85 -20.42
C THR A 112 -10.36 7.11 -21.65
N ASP A 113 -9.05 7.25 -21.49
CA ASP A 113 -8.12 7.31 -22.60
C ASP A 113 -8.06 5.97 -23.32
N ALA A 114 -8.16 6.00 -24.64
CA ALA A 114 -8.14 4.79 -25.47
C ALA A 114 -6.86 3.95 -25.30
N ARG A 115 -5.76 4.58 -24.89
CA ARG A 115 -4.46 3.93 -24.68
C ARG A 115 -4.24 3.41 -23.26
N PHE A 116 -5.17 3.65 -22.31
CA PHE A 116 -5.02 3.16 -20.94
C PHE A 116 -4.74 1.64 -20.90
N ALA A 117 -5.56 0.87 -21.63
CA ALA A 117 -5.41 -0.58 -21.67
C ALA A 117 -4.10 -1.05 -22.32
N GLU A 118 -3.60 -0.32 -23.33
CA GLU A 118 -2.30 -0.58 -23.99
C GLU A 118 -1.14 -0.37 -23.00
N ILE A 119 -1.13 0.79 -22.33
CA ILE A 119 -0.06 1.17 -21.39
C ILE A 119 -0.08 0.23 -20.16
N ALA A 120 -1.24 -0.04 -19.60
CA ALA A 120 -1.39 -1.01 -18.52
C ALA A 120 -0.89 -2.41 -18.94
N THR A 121 -1.21 -2.84 -20.16
CA THR A 121 -0.70 -4.12 -20.69
C THR A 121 0.82 -4.12 -20.80
N LEU A 122 1.40 -3.02 -21.25
CA LEU A 122 2.87 -2.88 -21.34
C LEU A 122 3.52 -2.98 -19.95
N TYR A 123 2.97 -2.27 -18.97
CA TYR A 123 3.43 -2.33 -17.58
C TYR A 123 3.42 -3.77 -17.05
N TYR A 124 2.27 -4.44 -17.13
CA TYR A 124 2.14 -5.81 -16.63
C TYR A 124 2.99 -6.82 -17.39
N ASN A 125 3.27 -6.60 -18.68
CA ASN A 125 4.19 -7.44 -19.44
C ASN A 125 5.62 -7.30 -18.91
N GLU A 126 6.08 -6.07 -18.62
CA GLU A 126 7.40 -5.85 -18.04
C GLU A 126 7.50 -6.43 -16.63
N LEU A 127 6.47 -6.20 -15.80
CA LEU A 127 6.38 -6.76 -14.46
C LEU A 127 6.45 -8.29 -14.48
N THR A 128 5.64 -8.92 -15.33
CA THR A 128 5.60 -10.39 -15.46
C THR A 128 6.91 -10.95 -15.97
N LYS A 129 7.56 -10.26 -16.91
CA LYS A 129 8.87 -10.65 -17.44
C LYS A 129 9.96 -10.64 -16.38
N LEU A 130 9.95 -9.64 -15.49
CA LEU A 130 10.96 -9.49 -14.44
C LEU A 130 10.67 -10.40 -13.23
N PHE A 131 9.42 -10.47 -12.77
CA PHE A 131 9.08 -10.99 -11.44
C PHE A 131 8.01 -12.10 -11.46
N GLY A 132 7.45 -12.43 -12.62
CA GLY A 132 6.38 -13.42 -12.73
C GLY A 132 5.00 -12.81 -12.45
N LYS A 133 3.99 -13.69 -12.33
CA LYS A 133 2.61 -13.33 -11.97
C LYS A 133 2.40 -13.51 -10.50
N ALA A 134 1.56 -12.68 -9.90
CA ALA A 134 1.08 -12.80 -8.53
C ALA A 134 -0.43 -13.02 -8.48
N ASP A 135 -0.93 -13.46 -7.33
CA ASP A 135 -2.37 -13.50 -7.05
C ASP A 135 -2.87 -12.18 -6.44
N TYR A 136 -1.97 -11.32 -5.97
CA TYR A 136 -2.29 -10.04 -5.36
C TYR A 136 -1.48 -8.91 -6.01
N TYR A 137 -2.18 -7.79 -6.32
CA TYR A 137 -1.55 -6.58 -6.84
C TYR A 137 -2.01 -5.35 -6.05
N SER A 138 -1.07 -4.54 -5.56
CA SER A 138 -1.40 -3.30 -4.84
C SER A 138 -1.55 -2.14 -5.81
N MET A 139 -2.64 -1.40 -5.65
CA MET A 139 -2.90 -0.17 -6.40
C MET A 139 -3.65 0.81 -5.50
N ASP A 140 -3.13 2.04 -5.42
CA ASP A 140 -3.73 3.12 -4.63
C ASP A 140 -3.99 4.34 -5.54
N PRO A 141 -4.95 4.24 -6.47
CA PRO A 141 -5.24 5.31 -7.42
C PRO A 141 -5.75 6.56 -6.70
N PHE A 142 -5.36 7.72 -7.20
CA PHE A 142 -5.79 9.02 -6.66
C PHE A 142 -5.48 9.19 -5.16
N HIS A 143 -4.39 8.57 -4.72
CA HIS A 143 -3.95 8.59 -3.33
C HIS A 143 -3.73 10.01 -2.82
N GLU A 144 -4.25 10.33 -1.63
CA GLU A 144 -4.17 11.65 -0.99
C GLU A 144 -4.50 12.83 -1.94
N SER A 145 -5.44 12.62 -2.85
CA SER A 145 -5.94 13.65 -3.76
C SER A 145 -7.36 14.06 -3.41
N ASN A 146 -7.70 15.32 -3.67
CA ASN A 146 -9.07 15.77 -3.62
C ASN A 146 -9.93 15.06 -4.67
N ASP A 147 -11.24 15.02 -4.44
CA ASP A 147 -12.16 14.55 -5.45
C ASP A 147 -12.13 15.48 -6.67
N ASP A 148 -11.96 14.89 -7.84
CA ASP A 148 -12.01 15.58 -9.12
C ASP A 148 -13.31 15.18 -9.84
N PRO A 149 -14.26 16.13 -10.03
CA PRO A 149 -15.54 15.84 -10.66
C PRO A 149 -15.41 15.48 -12.15
N SER A 150 -14.26 15.70 -12.77
CA SER A 150 -14.01 15.29 -14.16
C SER A 150 -13.67 13.81 -14.27
N ILE A 151 -13.37 13.12 -13.15
CA ILE A 151 -13.01 11.71 -13.12
C ILE A 151 -14.24 10.86 -12.84
N ASP A 152 -14.55 9.95 -13.78
CA ASP A 152 -15.52 8.88 -13.56
C ASP A 152 -14.86 7.74 -12.76
N TYR A 153 -14.95 7.80 -11.45
CA TYR A 153 -14.32 6.82 -10.55
C TYR A 153 -14.81 5.39 -10.78
N ALA A 154 -16.06 5.19 -11.17
CA ALA A 154 -16.59 3.86 -11.46
C ALA A 154 -15.88 3.24 -12.67
N LYS A 155 -15.79 4.00 -13.78
CA LYS A 155 -15.05 3.55 -14.97
C LYS A 155 -13.56 3.40 -14.69
N ALA A 156 -12.99 4.26 -13.83
CA ALA A 156 -11.60 4.15 -13.42
C ALA A 156 -11.33 2.81 -12.72
N GLY A 157 -12.12 2.47 -11.72
CA GLY A 157 -12.01 1.20 -11.02
C GLY A 157 -12.19 -0.01 -11.93
N GLU A 158 -13.19 0.04 -12.83
CA GLU A 158 -13.43 -1.01 -13.81
C GLU A 158 -12.23 -1.22 -14.75
N ALA A 159 -11.68 -0.15 -15.32
CA ALA A 159 -10.55 -0.22 -16.24
C ALA A 159 -9.29 -0.80 -15.58
N MET A 160 -8.98 -0.38 -14.35
CA MET A 160 -7.86 -0.89 -13.56
C MET A 160 -8.04 -2.37 -13.23
N MET A 161 -9.24 -2.75 -12.76
CA MET A 161 -9.58 -4.15 -12.47
C MET A 161 -9.46 -5.02 -13.73
N GLN A 162 -10.00 -4.58 -14.86
CA GLN A 162 -9.90 -5.30 -16.12
C GLN A 162 -8.46 -5.47 -16.58
N ALA A 163 -7.62 -4.43 -16.44
CA ALA A 163 -6.21 -4.51 -16.80
C ALA A 163 -5.47 -5.56 -15.96
N MET A 164 -5.68 -5.57 -14.65
CA MET A 164 -5.12 -6.56 -13.74
C MET A 164 -5.61 -7.99 -14.05
N LYS A 165 -6.93 -8.16 -14.25
CA LYS A 165 -7.54 -9.48 -14.54
C LYS A 165 -7.11 -10.07 -15.88
N ARG A 166 -6.66 -9.28 -16.84
CA ARG A 166 -6.05 -9.79 -18.09
C ARG A 166 -4.74 -10.53 -17.82
N VAL A 167 -3.98 -10.11 -16.83
CA VAL A 167 -2.70 -10.76 -16.44
C VAL A 167 -2.97 -12.05 -15.68
N ASN A 168 -3.84 -11.98 -14.67
CA ASN A 168 -4.28 -13.12 -13.89
C ASN A 168 -5.78 -12.97 -13.55
N PRO A 169 -6.67 -13.78 -14.15
CA PRO A 169 -8.12 -13.69 -13.91
C PRO A 169 -8.54 -13.89 -12.45
N ARG A 170 -7.67 -14.50 -11.63
CA ARG A 170 -7.92 -14.73 -10.19
C ARG A 170 -7.29 -13.66 -9.31
N ALA A 171 -6.54 -12.70 -9.88
CA ALA A 171 -5.86 -11.69 -9.09
C ALA A 171 -6.83 -10.86 -8.23
N VAL A 172 -6.37 -10.52 -7.05
CA VAL A 172 -7.07 -9.67 -6.08
C VAL A 172 -6.38 -8.31 -6.04
N TRP A 173 -7.16 -7.25 -6.12
CA TRP A 173 -6.66 -5.90 -5.93
C TRP A 173 -6.51 -5.62 -4.43
N VAL A 174 -5.31 -5.29 -3.99
CA VAL A 174 -5.01 -4.84 -2.63
C VAL A 174 -4.98 -3.31 -2.64
N ILE A 175 -5.80 -2.68 -1.80
CA ILE A 175 -5.90 -1.22 -1.71
C ILE A 175 -5.79 -0.76 -0.27
N GLN A 176 -5.13 0.37 -0.04
CA GLN A 176 -5.02 0.99 1.26
C GLN A 176 -6.32 1.67 1.65
N GLY A 177 -6.82 1.39 2.84
CA GLY A 177 -7.88 2.13 3.52
C GLY A 177 -7.27 3.37 4.18
N TRP A 178 -7.16 4.45 3.41
CA TRP A 178 -6.55 5.71 3.83
C TRP A 178 -7.21 6.91 3.16
N THR A 179 -7.49 7.97 3.92
CA THR A 179 -8.19 9.16 3.43
C THR A 179 -9.47 8.81 2.65
N GLU A 180 -9.53 9.10 1.35
CA GLU A 180 -10.70 8.83 0.50
C GLU A 180 -10.69 7.40 -0.07
N ASN A 181 -9.57 6.68 0.02
CA ASN A 181 -9.47 5.31 -0.51
C ASN A 181 -9.97 4.24 0.48
N PRO A 182 -10.58 3.16 -0.03
CA PRO A 182 -11.14 3.05 -1.37
C PRO A 182 -12.35 3.97 -1.54
N ARG A 183 -12.41 4.73 -2.63
CA ARG A 183 -13.61 5.51 -2.97
C ARG A 183 -14.78 4.57 -3.26
N PRO A 184 -15.95 4.73 -2.62
CA PRO A 184 -17.07 3.82 -2.82
C PRO A 184 -17.45 3.67 -4.30
N GLN A 185 -17.51 4.78 -5.03
CA GLN A 185 -17.89 4.77 -6.45
C GLN A 185 -16.94 3.91 -7.31
N MET A 186 -15.66 3.84 -6.92
CA MET A 186 -14.67 3.08 -7.66
C MET A 186 -14.76 1.58 -7.45
N VAL A 187 -15.24 1.16 -6.27
CA VAL A 187 -15.21 -0.26 -5.87
C VAL A 187 -16.58 -0.91 -5.73
N ASP A 188 -17.67 -0.15 -5.74
CA ASP A 188 -19.04 -0.67 -5.53
C ASP A 188 -19.47 -1.72 -6.56
N GLY A 189 -18.94 -1.65 -7.78
CA GLY A 189 -19.23 -2.63 -8.85
C GLY A 189 -18.39 -3.91 -8.77
N MET A 190 -17.42 -3.99 -7.85
CA MET A 190 -16.52 -5.14 -7.74
C MET A 190 -17.17 -6.29 -6.98
N LYS A 191 -16.81 -7.51 -7.35
CA LYS A 191 -17.32 -8.72 -6.70
C LYS A 191 -16.60 -8.96 -5.37
N SER A 192 -17.28 -9.65 -4.46
CA SER A 192 -16.62 -10.20 -3.28
C SER A 192 -15.43 -11.09 -3.70
N GLY A 193 -14.28 -10.90 -3.04
CA GLY A 193 -13.04 -11.60 -3.37
C GLY A 193 -12.19 -10.95 -4.47
N ASP A 194 -12.66 -9.89 -5.12
CA ASP A 194 -11.85 -9.13 -6.10
C ASP A 194 -10.99 -8.04 -5.43
N LEU A 195 -11.35 -7.65 -4.20
CA LEU A 195 -10.70 -6.58 -3.46
C LEU A 195 -10.33 -7.03 -2.05
N LEU A 196 -9.14 -6.65 -1.60
CA LEU A 196 -8.68 -6.76 -0.23
C LEU A 196 -8.26 -5.37 0.26
N VAL A 197 -8.94 -4.85 1.28
CA VAL A 197 -8.63 -3.53 1.85
C VAL A 197 -7.69 -3.67 3.03
N LEU A 198 -6.62 -2.88 3.05
CA LEU A 198 -5.78 -2.74 4.22
C LEU A 198 -6.29 -1.52 5.02
N ASP A 199 -7.02 -1.75 6.12
CA ASP A 199 -7.42 -0.64 7.00
C ASP A 199 -6.19 -0.21 7.80
N LEU A 200 -5.41 0.72 7.22
CA LEU A 200 -4.02 0.98 7.59
C LEU A 200 -3.83 1.35 9.05
N PHE A 201 -4.74 2.13 9.61
CA PHE A 201 -4.58 2.76 10.92
C PHE A 201 -5.65 2.27 11.90
N SER A 202 -6.01 1.00 11.81
CA SER A 202 -7.09 0.39 12.60
C SER A 202 -6.86 0.47 14.10
N GLU A 203 -5.60 0.46 14.55
CA GLU A 203 -5.26 0.55 15.98
C GLU A 203 -5.60 1.91 16.58
N CYS A 204 -5.73 2.97 15.76
CA CYS A 204 -5.97 4.32 16.22
C CYS A 204 -7.21 4.96 15.60
N ARG A 205 -7.34 4.87 14.30
CA ARG A 205 -8.41 5.52 13.52
C ARG A 205 -8.98 4.55 12.49
N PRO A 206 -9.69 3.51 12.94
CA PRO A 206 -10.25 2.51 12.04
C PRO A 206 -11.29 3.16 11.11
N MET A 207 -11.28 2.74 9.87
CA MET A 207 -12.30 3.16 8.89
C MET A 207 -13.51 2.24 8.92
N PHE A 208 -13.32 0.99 9.33
CA PHE A 208 -14.38 -0.01 9.37
C PHE A 208 -15.19 0.03 10.66
N GLY A 209 -16.54 0.14 10.52
CA GLY A 209 -17.52 -0.17 11.57
C GLY A 209 -17.41 0.61 12.90
N ILE A 210 -16.50 1.58 12.98
CA ILE A 210 -16.31 2.46 14.14
C ILE A 210 -16.42 3.90 13.64
N PRO A 211 -17.14 4.80 14.35
CA PRO A 211 -17.14 6.21 14.02
C PRO A 211 -15.71 6.71 13.91
N SER A 212 -15.32 7.18 12.75
CA SER A 212 -13.96 7.60 12.44
C SER A 212 -13.94 8.96 11.78
N ILE A 213 -12.76 9.56 11.66
CA ILE A 213 -12.60 10.84 10.95
C ILE A 213 -12.94 10.72 9.44
N TRP A 214 -12.91 9.51 8.89
CA TRP A 214 -13.25 9.25 7.49
C TRP A 214 -14.73 8.96 7.26
N LYS A 215 -15.57 8.98 8.33
CA LYS A 215 -17.02 8.84 8.26
C LYS A 215 -17.52 7.61 7.48
N ARG A 216 -16.89 6.45 7.71
CA ARG A 216 -17.27 5.18 7.10
C ARG A 216 -18.10 4.35 8.06
N ASP A 217 -19.42 4.54 8.02
CA ASP A 217 -20.36 3.84 8.90
C ASP A 217 -20.63 2.40 8.43
N GLU A 218 -20.53 2.13 7.14
CA GLU A 218 -20.81 0.82 6.53
C GLU A 218 -19.56 -0.05 6.31
N GLY A 219 -18.39 0.42 6.72
CA GLY A 219 -17.12 -0.26 6.48
C GLY A 219 -16.81 -0.39 4.98
N TYR A 220 -16.41 -1.57 4.57
CA TYR A 220 -16.05 -1.88 3.17
C TYR A 220 -17.11 -2.73 2.46
N LYS A 221 -18.34 -2.68 2.93
CA LYS A 221 -19.47 -3.46 2.38
C LYS A 221 -19.16 -4.96 2.31
N GLN A 222 -19.25 -5.57 1.13
CA GLN A 222 -18.96 -6.99 0.93
C GLN A 222 -17.48 -7.32 0.77
N HIS A 223 -16.59 -6.33 0.79
CA HIS A 223 -15.18 -6.54 0.52
C HIS A 223 -14.42 -7.04 1.75
N GLU A 224 -13.46 -7.90 1.49
CA GLU A 224 -12.55 -8.41 2.51
C GLU A 224 -11.54 -7.34 2.92
N TRP A 225 -11.10 -7.38 4.18
CA TRP A 225 -10.16 -6.41 4.69
C TRP A 225 -9.30 -6.98 5.83
N LEU A 226 -8.19 -6.31 6.09
CA LEU A 226 -7.28 -6.59 7.19
C LEU A 226 -7.29 -5.45 8.20
N PHE A 227 -7.31 -5.80 9.50
CA PHE A 227 -7.09 -4.86 10.58
C PHE A 227 -5.58 -4.63 10.71
N CYS A 228 -5.10 -3.41 10.42
CA CYS A 228 -3.68 -3.12 10.31
C CYS A 228 -3.17 -2.23 11.46
N LEU A 229 -1.90 -2.42 11.79
CA LEU A 229 -1.13 -1.59 12.71
C LEU A 229 -0.15 -0.73 11.90
N LEU A 230 -0.36 0.59 11.87
CA LEU A 230 0.51 1.56 11.22
C LEU A 230 1.57 2.09 12.20
N GLU A 231 1.14 2.51 13.37
CA GLU A 231 1.90 3.03 14.51
C GLU A 231 2.70 4.30 14.22
N ASN A 232 3.51 4.33 13.16
CA ASN A 232 4.40 5.47 12.86
C ASN A 232 4.20 5.99 11.44
N PHE A 233 4.57 7.25 11.24
CA PHE A 233 4.52 7.96 9.97
C PHE A 233 5.92 8.43 9.57
N GLY A 234 6.31 8.20 8.32
CA GLY A 234 7.58 8.64 7.78
C GLY A 234 8.79 8.15 8.57
N ALA A 235 8.71 6.94 9.14
CA ALA A 235 9.73 6.35 10.00
C ALA A 235 10.02 7.14 11.30
N ASN A 236 9.15 8.07 11.71
CA ASN A 236 9.23 8.74 13.00
C ASN A 236 8.76 7.80 14.09
N VAL A 237 9.68 7.02 14.62
CA VAL A 237 9.41 6.08 15.71
C VAL A 237 9.55 6.79 17.04
N GLY A 238 8.41 6.99 17.72
CA GLY A 238 8.41 7.29 19.15
C GLY A 238 8.32 6.00 19.96
N LEU A 239 8.76 6.03 21.21
CA LEU A 239 8.45 4.97 22.18
C LEU A 239 7.01 5.11 22.69
N HIS A 240 6.07 5.48 21.84
CA HIS A 240 4.68 5.53 22.17
C HIS A 240 3.95 4.28 21.71
N GLY A 241 2.88 3.96 22.38
CA GLY A 241 1.96 2.90 21.95
C GLY A 241 0.57 3.26 22.42
N ARG A 242 -0.43 2.96 21.62
CA ARG A 242 -1.84 3.19 21.94
C ARG A 242 -2.52 1.88 22.30
N MET A 243 -1.98 1.19 23.31
CA MET A 243 -2.42 -0.15 23.67
C MET A 243 -3.91 -0.21 24.03
N ASP A 244 -4.41 0.75 24.84
CA ASP A 244 -5.81 0.79 25.21
C ASP A 244 -6.71 0.95 23.99
N GLN A 245 -6.35 1.86 23.10
CA GLN A 245 -7.10 2.12 21.88
C GLN A 245 -7.06 0.94 20.92
N LEU A 246 -5.89 0.29 20.77
CA LEU A 246 -5.75 -0.95 20.00
C LEU A 246 -6.69 -2.04 20.53
N LEU A 247 -6.70 -2.26 21.85
CA LEU A 247 -7.57 -3.26 22.48
C LEU A 247 -9.06 -2.93 22.28
N ASP A 248 -9.44 -1.67 22.45
CA ASP A 248 -10.82 -1.23 22.26
C ASP A 248 -11.28 -1.42 20.82
N ASN A 249 -10.46 -1.03 19.85
CA ASN A 249 -10.80 -1.14 18.43
C ASN A 249 -10.77 -2.59 17.93
N PHE A 250 -9.85 -3.42 18.46
CA PHE A 250 -9.72 -4.79 17.99
C PHE A 250 -10.93 -5.66 18.33
N TYR A 251 -11.56 -5.45 19.49
CA TYR A 251 -12.70 -6.28 19.93
C TYR A 251 -14.07 -5.78 19.45
N VAL A 252 -14.12 -4.76 18.59
CA VAL A 252 -15.35 -4.37 17.90
C VAL A 252 -15.71 -5.44 16.85
N PRO A 253 -17.01 -5.77 16.66
CA PRO A 253 -17.43 -6.70 15.60
C PRO A 253 -16.92 -6.28 14.22
N LYS A 254 -16.33 -7.22 13.48
CA LYS A 254 -15.62 -6.96 12.22
C LYS A 254 -16.11 -7.91 11.12
N ASN A 255 -17.18 -7.53 10.42
CA ASN A 255 -17.66 -8.28 9.27
C ASN A 255 -16.60 -8.26 8.16
N HIS A 256 -16.41 -9.40 7.49
CA HIS A 256 -15.45 -9.57 6.38
C HIS A 256 -13.97 -9.34 6.69
N CYS A 257 -13.60 -9.10 7.96
CA CYS A 257 -12.19 -9.05 8.37
C CYS A 257 -11.57 -10.43 8.23
N LYS A 258 -10.44 -10.54 7.51
CA LYS A 258 -9.74 -11.81 7.23
C LYS A 258 -8.53 -12.03 8.10
N GLY A 259 -8.06 -11.01 8.81
CA GLY A 259 -6.88 -11.12 9.64
C GLY A 259 -6.31 -9.77 10.02
N ILE A 260 -5.05 -9.79 10.38
CA ILE A 260 -4.30 -8.58 10.73
C ILE A 260 -3.24 -8.25 9.68
N GLY A 261 -2.80 -6.99 9.65
CA GLY A 261 -1.70 -6.51 8.83
C GLY A 261 -0.75 -5.61 9.63
N PHE A 262 0.48 -5.54 9.16
CA PHE A 262 1.49 -4.59 9.66
C PHE A 262 1.86 -3.67 8.51
N THR A 263 1.57 -2.38 8.67
CA THR A 263 1.66 -1.38 7.60
C THR A 263 2.57 -0.21 7.99
N MET A 264 3.56 -0.49 8.84
CA MET A 264 4.53 0.50 9.31
C MET A 264 5.31 1.14 8.15
N GLU A 265 5.58 2.43 8.25
CA GLU A 265 6.39 3.18 7.27
C GLU A 265 7.90 3.16 7.56
N GLY A 266 8.34 2.56 8.65
CA GLY A 266 9.73 2.47 9.03
C GLY A 266 10.14 1.10 9.52
N SER A 267 11.45 0.85 9.55
CA SER A 267 12.03 -0.42 10.01
C SER A 267 12.14 -0.51 11.54
N GLU A 268 12.16 0.63 12.23
CA GLU A 268 12.27 0.72 13.68
C GLU A 268 10.89 0.94 14.28
N ASN A 269 10.43 -0.02 15.06
CA ASN A 269 9.07 -0.03 15.60
C ASN A 269 9.08 -0.38 17.09
N ASN A 270 8.02 0.01 17.82
CA ASN A 270 7.86 -0.37 19.20
C ASN A 270 7.49 -1.87 19.33
N PRO A 271 8.41 -2.75 19.77
CA PRO A 271 8.17 -4.19 19.81
C PRO A 271 6.99 -4.60 20.69
N VAL A 272 6.65 -3.80 21.69
CA VAL A 272 5.50 -4.06 22.58
C VAL A 272 4.19 -4.03 21.78
N MET A 273 4.01 -3.03 20.93
CA MET A 273 2.81 -2.90 20.10
C MET A 273 2.68 -4.01 19.08
N PHE A 274 3.81 -4.39 18.44
CA PHE A 274 3.82 -5.45 17.43
C PHE A 274 3.58 -6.83 18.02
N GLU A 275 4.12 -7.10 19.21
CA GLU A 275 3.89 -8.35 19.92
C GLU A 275 2.43 -8.45 20.40
N LEU A 276 1.89 -7.35 20.96
CA LEU A 276 0.48 -7.28 21.35
C LEU A 276 -0.42 -7.57 20.14
N MET A 277 -0.22 -6.84 19.03
CA MET A 277 -1.02 -7.00 17.81
C MET A 277 -0.94 -8.44 17.26
N SER A 278 0.23 -9.06 17.31
CA SER A 278 0.43 -10.43 16.83
C SER A 278 -0.32 -11.47 17.68
N GLU A 279 -0.54 -11.19 18.97
CA GLU A 279 -1.27 -12.09 19.87
C GLU A 279 -2.80 -11.95 19.77
N LEU A 280 -3.31 -10.77 19.41
CA LEU A 280 -4.74 -10.47 19.44
C LEU A 280 -5.61 -11.48 18.66
N PRO A 281 -5.24 -11.95 17.45
CA PRO A 281 -6.04 -12.92 16.72
C PRO A 281 -6.22 -14.26 17.44
N TRP A 282 -5.33 -14.59 18.36
CA TRP A 282 -5.35 -15.84 19.14
C TRP A 282 -6.08 -15.71 20.48
N ARG A 283 -6.57 -14.50 20.80
CA ARG A 283 -7.26 -14.20 22.05
C ARG A 283 -8.71 -13.80 21.77
N PRO A 284 -9.67 -14.74 21.88
CA PRO A 284 -11.07 -14.47 21.55
C PRO A 284 -11.74 -13.50 22.55
N GLU A 285 -11.23 -13.44 23.79
CA GLU A 285 -11.78 -12.61 24.84
C GLU A 285 -10.89 -11.40 25.12
N LYS A 286 -11.53 -10.25 25.34
CA LYS A 286 -10.84 -9.02 25.73
C LYS A 286 -10.20 -9.21 27.11
N PHE A 287 -8.97 -8.77 27.24
CA PHE A 287 -8.17 -8.81 28.47
C PHE A 287 -7.72 -7.39 28.87
N THR A 288 -7.20 -7.25 30.09
CA THR A 288 -6.67 -5.98 30.57
C THR A 288 -5.24 -5.77 30.06
N LYS A 289 -4.91 -4.52 29.74
CA LYS A 289 -3.55 -4.12 29.35
C LYS A 289 -2.52 -4.55 30.41
N GLU A 290 -2.85 -4.33 31.70
CA GLU A 290 -1.98 -4.63 32.83
C GLU A 290 -1.66 -6.11 32.95
N ASP A 291 -2.62 -7.00 32.70
CA ASP A 291 -2.39 -8.45 32.71
C ASP A 291 -1.49 -8.88 31.56
N TRP A 292 -1.71 -8.28 30.38
CA TRP A 292 -0.87 -8.57 29.24
C TRP A 292 0.57 -8.09 29.46
N ILE A 293 0.77 -6.85 29.95
CA ILE A 293 2.10 -6.28 30.23
C ILE A 293 2.84 -7.14 31.25
N ARG A 294 2.17 -7.60 32.31
CA ARG A 294 2.79 -8.52 33.29
C ARG A 294 3.34 -9.78 32.64
N ASN A 295 2.56 -10.38 31.75
CA ASN A 295 2.97 -11.59 31.04
C ASN A 295 4.09 -11.32 30.04
N TYR A 296 4.00 -10.23 29.30
CA TYR A 296 5.03 -9.76 28.37
C TYR A 296 6.37 -9.55 29.09
N VAL A 297 6.39 -8.79 30.18
CA VAL A 297 7.59 -8.51 30.95
C VAL A 297 8.17 -9.80 31.54
N LYS A 298 7.34 -10.68 32.05
CA LYS A 298 7.77 -11.98 32.58
C LYS A 298 8.43 -12.85 31.49
N ALA A 299 7.81 -12.93 30.32
CA ALA A 299 8.30 -13.73 29.22
C ALA A 299 9.61 -13.17 28.62
N ARG A 300 9.70 -11.86 28.47
CA ARG A 300 10.81 -11.21 27.77
C ARG A 300 12.02 -10.92 28.68
N TYR A 301 11.79 -10.58 29.94
CA TYR A 301 12.83 -10.10 30.86
C TYR A 301 12.99 -10.96 32.12
N GLY A 302 12.13 -11.96 32.34
CA GLY A 302 12.18 -12.84 33.50
C GLY A 302 11.45 -12.28 34.72
N ILE A 303 11.27 -13.14 35.73
CA ILE A 303 10.42 -12.86 36.91
C ILE A 303 11.00 -11.76 37.81
N SER A 304 12.34 -11.63 37.90
CA SER A 304 13.02 -10.71 38.82
C SER A 304 12.83 -9.22 38.49
N PHE A 305 12.46 -8.89 37.24
CA PHE A 305 12.28 -7.51 36.81
C PHE A 305 10.80 -7.06 36.78
N GLY A 306 9.86 -8.01 36.97
CA GLY A 306 8.45 -7.85 36.61
C GLY A 306 7.72 -6.68 37.24
N GLN A 307 7.88 -6.40 38.53
CA GLN A 307 7.04 -5.40 39.22
C GLN A 307 7.40 -3.95 38.95
N LYS A 308 8.70 -3.65 38.77
CA LYS A 308 9.17 -2.29 38.49
C LYS A 308 8.96 -1.91 37.02
N LEU A 309 9.20 -2.88 36.09
CA LEU A 309 9.12 -2.61 34.66
C LEU A 309 7.69 -2.47 34.16
N VAL A 310 6.74 -3.21 34.72
CA VAL A 310 5.30 -3.10 34.40
C VAL A 310 4.73 -1.67 34.56
N ARG A 311 5.34 -0.87 35.43
CA ARG A 311 4.92 0.54 35.65
C ARG A 311 5.46 1.52 34.60
N HIS A 312 6.37 1.09 33.73
CA HIS A 312 7.06 1.95 32.76
C HIS A 312 6.77 1.56 31.29
N ILE A 313 6.06 0.48 31.06
CA ILE A 313 5.49 0.07 29.77
C ILE A 313 4.00 0.44 29.73
#